data_c7e6c0f39e706688d648b79562d3d21a
#
_entry.id   c7e6c0f39e706688d648b79562d3d21a
#
_cell.length_a   1.000
_cell.length_b   1.000
_cell.length_c   1.000
_cell.angle_alpha   90.00
_cell.angle_beta   90.00
_cell.angle_gamma   90.00
#
_symmetry.space_group_name_H-M   'P 1'
#
loop_
_entity.id
_entity.type
_entity.pdbx_description
1 polymer ?
#
loop_
_entity_poly.entity_id
_entity_poly.type
_entity_poly.pdbx_seq_one_letter_code
_entity_poly.pdbx_strand_id
1 'polypeptide(L)'
;INDYNEYLVEWEQDQGYSIVNDSGLVTISAYETITLKILQRLLDFTQAGIKGQKELNARFIKDHSALFEKVDVSKQKAIKYAFVNSRILLIYGAAGTGKTTLINYISSLMPKSKKLFLTKTHAAIQHLQRRIDNPGSDSDFICIDSFTRRVNLPDYDIIFVDECSTIDNR
;
A
#
# COMPACT_ATOMS: atom_id res chain seq x y z
N ILE A 1 34.87 1.31 -6.59
CA ILE A 1 33.88 2.40 -6.71
C ILE A 1 34.30 3.35 -7.83
N ASN A 2 35.51 3.88 -7.78
CA ASN A 2 36.00 4.81 -8.80
C ASN A 2 35.95 4.20 -10.20
N ASP A 3 36.50 3.00 -10.37
CA ASP A 3 36.50 2.28 -11.65
C ASP A 3 35.08 2.10 -12.22
N TYR A 4 34.09 1.77 -11.37
CA TYR A 4 32.70 1.64 -11.81
C TYR A 4 32.15 2.99 -12.28
N ASN A 5 32.34 4.04 -11.53
CA ASN A 5 31.81 5.37 -11.86
C ASN A 5 32.44 5.94 -13.14
N GLU A 6 33.70 5.58 -13.46
CA GLU A 6 34.38 5.99 -14.68
C GLU A 6 33.80 5.32 -15.95
N TYR A 7 33.18 4.14 -15.81
CA TYR A 7 32.54 3.46 -16.94
C TYR A 7 31.11 3.93 -17.22
N LEU A 8 30.50 4.71 -16.31
CA LEU A 8 29.16 5.24 -16.54
C LEU A 8 29.19 6.34 -17.62
N VAL A 9 28.30 6.23 -18.59
CA VAL A 9 28.09 7.29 -19.58
C VAL A 9 27.37 8.50 -18.93
N GLU A 10 27.50 9.66 -19.54
CA GLU A 10 27.00 10.93 -18.98
C GLU A 10 25.53 10.85 -18.52
N TRP A 11 24.65 10.27 -19.33
CA TRP A 11 23.23 10.14 -18.99
C TRP A 11 22.99 9.22 -17.77
N GLU A 12 23.81 8.20 -17.54
CA GLU A 12 23.73 7.32 -16.36
C GLU A 12 24.19 8.05 -15.10
N GLN A 13 25.20 8.89 -15.22
CA GLN A 13 25.65 9.75 -14.12
C GLN A 13 24.56 10.79 -13.78
N ASP A 14 23.94 11.41 -14.79
CA ASP A 14 22.83 12.37 -14.61
C ASP A 14 21.59 11.72 -13.96
N GLN A 15 21.33 10.44 -14.24
CA GLN A 15 20.27 9.67 -13.57
C GLN A 15 20.65 9.21 -12.15
N GLY A 16 21.88 9.46 -11.70
CA GLY A 16 22.36 9.12 -10.36
C GLY A 16 22.74 7.65 -10.18
N TYR A 17 23.13 6.96 -11.24
CA TYR A 17 23.61 5.56 -11.13
C TYR A 17 25.02 5.44 -10.53
N SER A 18 25.65 6.56 -10.19
CA SER A 18 26.95 6.56 -9.51
C SER A 18 26.88 5.88 -8.16
N ILE A 19 27.89 5.08 -7.87
CA ILE A 19 28.10 4.50 -6.54
C ILE A 19 28.74 5.57 -5.64
N VAL A 20 28.11 5.81 -4.51
CA VAL A 20 28.61 6.71 -3.47
C VAL A 20 28.94 5.93 -2.20
N ASN A 21 29.94 6.40 -1.46
CA ASN A 21 30.26 5.86 -0.15
C ASN A 21 30.10 6.99 0.86
N ASP A 22 29.07 6.87 1.70
CA ASP A 22 28.85 7.80 2.81
C ASP A 22 29.06 7.05 4.13
N SER A 23 30.06 7.49 4.89
CA SER A 23 30.36 6.97 6.24
C SER A 23 30.51 5.45 6.31
N GLY A 24 31.02 4.82 5.23
CA GLY A 24 31.22 3.38 5.13
C GLY A 24 30.02 2.60 4.56
N LEU A 25 28.92 3.28 4.25
CA LEU A 25 27.78 2.71 3.55
C LEU A 25 27.93 2.96 2.04
N VAL A 26 27.95 1.89 1.26
CA VAL A 26 28.07 1.95 -0.21
C VAL A 26 26.67 1.83 -0.82
N THR A 27 26.27 2.82 -1.59
CA THR A 27 24.93 2.86 -2.23
C THR A 27 25.00 3.46 -3.63
N ILE A 28 23.96 3.25 -4.42
CA ILE A 28 23.75 3.94 -5.69
C ILE A 28 22.88 5.16 -5.42
N SER A 29 23.36 6.36 -5.76
CA SER A 29 22.71 7.62 -5.39
C SER A 29 21.27 7.76 -5.91
N ALA A 30 20.97 7.17 -7.09
CA ALA A 30 19.59 7.14 -7.63
C ALA A 30 18.62 6.44 -6.69
N TYR A 31 19.00 5.29 -6.14
CA TYR A 31 18.12 4.53 -5.22
C TYR A 31 17.89 5.27 -3.92
N GLU A 32 18.93 5.92 -3.39
CA GLU A 32 18.80 6.75 -2.19
C GLU A 32 17.84 7.92 -2.42
N THR A 33 18.03 8.65 -3.53
CA THR A 33 17.16 9.77 -3.91
C THR A 33 15.70 9.34 -4.09
N ILE A 34 15.45 8.22 -4.77
CA ILE A 34 14.10 7.68 -4.97
C ILE A 34 13.50 7.26 -3.64
N THR A 35 14.27 6.58 -2.79
CA THR A 35 13.82 6.15 -1.46
C THR A 35 13.42 7.34 -0.60
N LEU A 36 14.23 8.40 -0.57
CA LEU A 36 13.92 9.62 0.16
C LEU A 36 12.65 10.30 -0.35
N LYS A 37 12.44 10.39 -1.68
CA LYS A 37 11.21 10.92 -2.27
C LYS A 37 9.98 10.11 -1.90
N ILE A 38 10.09 8.76 -1.89
CA ILE A 38 9.00 7.87 -1.48
C ILE A 38 8.68 8.10 0.01
N LEU A 39 9.70 8.10 0.87
CA LEU A 39 9.52 8.32 2.31
C LEU A 39 8.89 9.68 2.59
N GLN A 40 9.32 10.73 1.92
CA GLN A 40 8.73 12.07 2.08
C GLN A 40 7.23 12.06 1.71
N ARG A 41 6.86 11.48 0.56
CA ARG A 41 5.45 11.35 0.17
C ARG A 41 4.63 10.52 1.15
N LEU A 42 5.20 9.43 1.66
CA LEU A 42 4.54 8.63 2.69
C LEU A 42 4.32 9.45 3.97
N LEU A 43 5.32 10.23 4.40
CA LEU A 43 5.18 11.12 5.55
C LEU A 43 4.07 12.16 5.34
N ASP A 44 3.98 12.78 4.16
CA ASP A 44 2.93 13.74 3.84
C ASP A 44 1.52 13.12 3.98
N PHE A 45 1.33 11.87 3.57
CA PHE A 45 0.08 11.14 3.74
C PHE A 45 -0.23 10.76 5.20
N THR A 46 0.78 10.74 6.08
CA THR A 46 0.56 10.46 7.52
C THR A 46 0.17 11.68 8.33
N GLN A 47 0.28 12.89 7.79
CA GLN A 47 0.04 14.13 8.54
C GLN A 47 -1.43 14.35 8.90
N ALA A 48 -2.35 13.80 8.11
CA ALA A 48 -3.78 13.91 8.36
C ALA A 48 -4.54 12.69 7.88
N GLY A 49 -5.57 12.30 8.63
CA GLY A 49 -6.53 11.29 8.21
C GLY A 49 -7.58 11.82 7.24
N ILE A 50 -8.60 11.00 7.01
CA ILE A 50 -9.75 11.36 6.19
C ILE A 50 -10.81 12.02 7.08
N LYS A 51 -11.28 13.20 6.69
CA LYS A 51 -12.30 13.94 7.43
C LYS A 51 -13.60 13.13 7.53
N GLY A 52 -14.16 13.03 8.73
CA GLY A 52 -15.39 12.27 8.98
C GLY A 52 -15.20 10.75 9.08
N GLN A 53 -13.97 10.24 8.95
CA GLN A 53 -13.72 8.80 8.96
C GLN A 53 -14.00 8.15 10.32
N LYS A 54 -13.77 8.87 11.41
CA LYS A 54 -14.03 8.39 12.78
C LYS A 54 -15.50 8.03 12.97
N GLU A 55 -16.40 8.89 12.52
CA GLU A 55 -17.84 8.72 12.58
C GLU A 55 -18.31 7.56 11.68
N LEU A 56 -17.75 7.47 10.48
CA LEU A 56 -18.04 6.35 9.55
C LEU A 56 -17.63 5.01 10.16
N ASN A 57 -16.43 4.93 10.73
CA ASN A 57 -15.93 3.70 11.36
C ASN A 57 -16.80 3.30 12.56
N ALA A 58 -17.17 4.27 13.41
CA ALA A 58 -18.02 4.02 14.56
C ALA A 58 -19.41 3.52 14.16
N ARG A 59 -20.00 4.10 13.10
CA ARG A 59 -21.28 3.66 12.54
C ARG A 59 -21.19 2.25 11.99
N PHE A 60 -20.17 1.97 11.19
CA PHE A 60 -19.94 0.63 10.63
C PHE A 60 -19.82 -0.44 11.72
N ILE A 61 -19.02 -0.18 12.78
CA ILE A 61 -18.88 -1.09 13.91
C ILE A 61 -20.22 -1.33 14.62
N LYS A 62 -21.02 -0.29 14.80
CA LYS A 62 -22.33 -0.39 15.43
C LYS A 62 -23.28 -1.23 14.58
N ASP A 63 -23.34 -0.98 13.28
CA ASP A 63 -24.25 -1.66 12.34
C ASP A 63 -23.86 -3.17 12.17
N HIS A 64 -22.60 -3.53 12.47
CA HIS A 64 -22.06 -4.89 12.36
C HIS A 64 -21.60 -5.47 13.70
N SER A 65 -22.19 -5.05 14.81
CA SER A 65 -21.74 -5.42 16.17
C SER A 65 -21.57 -6.92 16.39
N ALA A 66 -22.53 -7.74 15.95
CA ALA A 66 -22.50 -9.19 16.09
C ALA A 66 -21.29 -9.85 15.35
N LEU A 67 -20.84 -9.23 14.25
CA LEU A 67 -19.65 -9.66 13.53
C LEU A 67 -18.40 -9.27 14.31
N PHE A 68 -18.39 -8.06 14.86
CA PHE A 68 -17.24 -7.50 15.58
C PHE A 68 -16.97 -8.20 16.91
N GLU A 69 -17.97 -8.74 17.60
CA GLU A 69 -17.79 -9.55 18.82
C GLU A 69 -16.91 -10.78 18.59
N LYS A 70 -16.89 -11.30 17.36
CA LYS A 70 -16.09 -12.48 16.98
C LYS A 70 -14.70 -12.12 16.42
N VAL A 71 -14.42 -10.82 16.21
CA VAL A 71 -13.16 -10.34 15.69
C VAL A 71 -12.20 -10.04 16.83
N ASP A 72 -10.95 -10.44 16.66
CA ASP A 72 -9.90 -10.20 17.65
C ASP A 72 -9.71 -8.67 17.92
N VAL A 73 -9.39 -8.35 19.17
CA VAL A 73 -9.32 -6.97 19.67
C VAL A 73 -8.34 -6.09 18.86
N SER A 74 -7.24 -6.66 18.35
CA SER A 74 -6.27 -5.91 17.53
C SER A 74 -6.87 -5.48 16.20
N LYS A 75 -7.64 -6.35 15.56
CA LYS A 75 -8.36 -6.04 14.32
C LYS A 75 -9.50 -5.05 14.55
N GLN A 76 -10.23 -5.17 15.67
CA GLN A 76 -11.26 -4.18 16.03
C GLN A 76 -10.65 -2.78 16.16
N LYS A 77 -9.48 -2.67 16.82
CA LYS A 77 -8.74 -1.40 16.92
C LYS A 77 -8.30 -0.90 15.54
N ALA A 78 -7.75 -1.78 14.70
CA ALA A 78 -7.33 -1.40 13.35
C ALA A 78 -8.48 -0.82 12.53
N ILE A 79 -9.66 -1.44 12.57
CA ILE A 79 -10.86 -0.97 11.89
C ILE A 79 -11.36 0.35 12.48
N LYS A 80 -11.41 0.45 13.81
CA LYS A 80 -11.86 1.66 14.52
C LYS A 80 -11.03 2.89 14.14
N TYR A 81 -9.73 2.72 13.95
CA TYR A 81 -8.80 3.82 13.69
C TYR A 81 -8.35 3.91 12.22
N ALA A 82 -8.83 3.01 11.36
CA ALA A 82 -8.50 3.05 9.94
C ALA A 82 -8.77 4.44 9.35
N PHE A 83 -7.74 5.05 8.79
CA PHE A 83 -7.76 6.36 8.13
C PHE A 83 -8.24 7.56 8.98
N VAL A 84 -8.33 7.41 10.31
CA VAL A 84 -8.76 8.50 11.21
C VAL A 84 -7.65 9.55 11.36
N ASN A 85 -6.42 9.10 11.57
CA ASN A 85 -5.28 9.98 11.85
C ASN A 85 -4.24 10.00 10.70
N SER A 86 -4.32 9.09 9.75
CA SER A 86 -3.38 8.93 8.64
C SER A 86 -4.13 8.40 7.42
N ARG A 87 -3.71 8.81 6.23
CA ARG A 87 -4.18 8.24 4.96
C ARG A 87 -3.47 6.93 4.60
N ILE A 88 -2.45 6.54 5.37
CA ILE A 88 -1.74 5.29 5.21
C ILE A 88 -2.06 4.37 6.37
N LEU A 89 -2.34 3.12 6.06
CA LEU A 89 -2.51 2.05 7.02
C LEU A 89 -1.60 0.88 6.64
N LEU A 90 -0.67 0.56 7.54
CA LEU A 90 0.22 -0.59 7.40
C LEU A 90 -0.32 -1.76 8.22
N ILE A 91 -0.61 -2.89 7.55
CA ILE A 91 -1.08 -4.12 8.18
C ILE A 91 0.09 -5.11 8.21
N TYR A 92 0.58 -5.38 9.39
CA TYR A 92 1.70 -6.28 9.62
C TYR A 92 1.26 -7.51 10.42
N GLY A 93 1.79 -8.69 10.09
CA GLY A 93 1.51 -9.94 10.81
C GLY A 93 1.96 -11.17 10.04
N ALA A 94 2.11 -12.30 10.74
CA ALA A 94 2.48 -13.59 10.17
C ALA A 94 1.45 -14.11 9.14
N ALA A 95 1.81 -15.12 8.36
CA ALA A 95 0.85 -15.80 7.48
C ALA A 95 -0.31 -16.40 8.31
N GLY A 96 -1.52 -16.38 7.76
CA GLY A 96 -2.70 -16.93 8.43
C GLY A 96 -3.34 -16.05 9.53
N THR A 97 -2.77 -14.87 9.86
CA THR A 97 -3.33 -13.99 10.90
C THR A 97 -4.58 -13.20 10.48
N GLY A 98 -5.04 -13.40 9.24
CA GLY A 98 -6.26 -12.77 8.73
C GLY A 98 -6.05 -11.33 8.21
N LYS A 99 -4.88 -11.01 7.66
CA LYS A 99 -4.62 -9.71 7.01
C LYS A 99 -5.62 -9.41 5.89
N THR A 100 -5.84 -10.39 5.00
CA THR A 100 -6.82 -10.25 3.90
C THR A 100 -8.25 -10.07 4.43
N THR A 101 -8.61 -10.72 5.53
CA THR A 101 -9.90 -10.50 6.21
C THR A 101 -10.02 -9.06 6.71
N LEU A 102 -8.93 -8.50 7.26
CA LEU A 102 -8.90 -7.10 7.69
C LEU A 102 -9.02 -6.15 6.50
N ILE A 103 -8.38 -6.44 5.36
CA ILE A 103 -8.55 -5.69 4.10
C ILE A 103 -10.02 -5.69 3.68
N ASN A 104 -10.72 -6.83 3.76
CA ASN A 104 -12.13 -6.94 3.44
C ASN A 104 -12.99 -6.02 4.32
N TYR A 105 -12.77 -6.02 5.64
CA TYR A 105 -13.49 -5.12 6.54
C TYR A 105 -13.20 -3.64 6.23
N ILE A 106 -11.94 -3.29 6.01
CA ILE A 106 -11.55 -1.90 5.69
C ILE A 106 -12.14 -1.47 4.34
N SER A 107 -12.15 -2.34 3.35
CA SER A 107 -12.82 -2.09 2.07
C SER A 107 -14.32 -1.78 2.26
N SER A 108 -14.98 -2.51 3.16
CA SER A 108 -16.40 -2.34 3.46
C SER A 108 -16.72 -1.05 4.22
N LEU A 109 -15.75 -0.39 4.88
CA LEU A 109 -15.95 0.93 5.51
C LEU A 109 -16.30 2.02 4.48
N MET A 110 -15.86 1.87 3.24
CA MET A 110 -15.99 2.88 2.19
C MET A 110 -16.61 2.26 0.92
N PRO A 111 -17.92 1.89 0.97
CA PRO A 111 -18.56 1.13 -0.11
C PRO A 111 -18.70 1.93 -1.42
N LYS A 112 -18.65 3.25 -1.35
CA LYS A 112 -18.80 4.15 -2.52
C LYS A 112 -17.49 4.58 -3.14
N SER A 113 -16.36 4.24 -2.51
CA SER A 113 -15.03 4.62 -2.99
C SER A 113 -14.58 3.72 -4.12
N LYS A 114 -13.94 4.30 -5.11
CA LYS A 114 -13.26 3.58 -6.18
C LYS A 114 -11.96 2.99 -5.64
N LYS A 115 -11.81 1.68 -5.74
CA LYS A 115 -10.72 0.95 -5.10
C LYS A 115 -9.85 0.22 -6.09
N LEU A 116 -8.56 0.22 -5.81
CA LEU A 116 -7.59 -0.60 -6.51
C LEU A 116 -7.01 -1.64 -5.55
N PHE A 117 -7.07 -2.90 -5.95
CA PHE A 117 -6.45 -4.01 -5.24
C PHE A 117 -5.25 -4.51 -6.05
N LEU A 118 -4.07 -4.40 -5.46
CA LEU A 118 -2.80 -4.78 -6.07
C LEU A 118 -2.19 -5.99 -5.36
N THR A 119 -1.67 -6.93 -6.13
CA THR A 119 -0.83 -8.03 -5.67
C THR A 119 0.25 -8.32 -6.70
N LYS A 120 1.26 -9.12 -6.34
CA LYS A 120 2.35 -9.46 -7.27
C LYS A 120 1.92 -10.42 -8.39
N THR A 121 1.03 -11.39 -8.10
CA THR A 121 0.72 -12.48 -9.02
C THR A 121 -0.77 -12.57 -9.37
N HIS A 122 -1.08 -13.13 -10.55
CA HIS A 122 -2.47 -13.38 -10.96
C HIS A 122 -3.19 -14.37 -10.03
N ALA A 123 -2.49 -15.36 -9.49
CA ALA A 123 -3.06 -16.30 -8.52
C ALA A 123 -3.47 -15.58 -7.22
N ALA A 124 -2.62 -14.66 -6.73
CA ALA A 124 -2.93 -13.84 -5.57
C ALA A 124 -4.12 -12.89 -5.82
N ILE A 125 -4.23 -12.31 -7.04
CA ILE A 125 -5.40 -11.50 -7.43
C ILE A 125 -6.68 -12.33 -7.36
N GLN A 126 -6.71 -13.51 -7.95
CA GLN A 126 -7.90 -14.39 -7.91
C GLN A 126 -8.26 -14.79 -6.47
N HIS A 127 -7.26 -15.05 -5.64
CA HIS A 127 -7.47 -15.37 -4.23
C HIS A 127 -8.04 -14.16 -3.47
N LEU A 128 -7.52 -12.96 -3.71
CA LEU A 128 -8.00 -11.72 -3.10
C LEU A 128 -9.44 -11.42 -3.53
N GLN A 129 -9.76 -11.52 -4.83
CA GLN A 129 -11.11 -11.33 -5.36
C GLN A 129 -12.17 -12.19 -4.69
N ARG A 130 -11.84 -13.45 -4.39
CA ARG A 130 -12.76 -14.39 -3.71
C ARG A 130 -12.99 -14.06 -2.24
N ARG A 131 -12.12 -13.22 -1.64
CA ARG A 131 -12.17 -12.88 -0.21
C ARG A 131 -12.70 -11.48 0.07
N ILE A 132 -12.83 -10.66 -0.95
CA ILE A 132 -13.43 -9.33 -0.82
C ILE A 132 -14.89 -9.42 -1.21
N ASP A 133 -15.77 -9.43 -0.20
CA ASP A 133 -17.22 -9.65 -0.39
C ASP A 133 -17.90 -8.49 -1.13
N ASN A 134 -17.53 -7.24 -0.78
CA ASN A 134 -18.11 -6.04 -1.34
C ASN A 134 -17.01 -5.05 -1.79
N PRO A 135 -16.35 -5.31 -2.91
CA PRO A 135 -15.29 -4.42 -3.38
C PRO A 135 -15.82 -3.04 -3.80
N GLY A 136 -17.09 -2.92 -4.16
CA GLY A 136 -17.69 -1.76 -4.81
C GLY A 136 -17.79 -1.94 -6.33
N SER A 137 -18.69 -1.20 -6.98
CA SER A 137 -18.94 -1.32 -8.43
C SER A 137 -17.76 -0.92 -9.31
N ASP A 138 -16.94 0.01 -8.83
CA ASP A 138 -15.82 0.61 -9.57
C ASP A 138 -14.47 0.18 -9.00
N SER A 139 -14.33 -1.10 -8.64
CA SER A 139 -13.09 -1.62 -8.08
C SER A 139 -12.32 -2.45 -9.07
N ASP A 140 -11.01 -2.21 -9.15
CA ASP A 140 -10.09 -2.94 -10.01
C ASP A 140 -9.18 -3.87 -9.20
N PHE A 141 -8.91 -5.05 -9.74
CA PHE A 141 -7.98 -6.04 -9.21
C PHE A 141 -6.88 -6.29 -10.24
N ILE A 142 -5.67 -5.83 -9.97
CA ILE A 142 -4.60 -5.77 -10.97
C ILE A 142 -3.29 -6.27 -10.37
N CYS A 143 -2.51 -7.03 -11.17
CA CYS A 143 -1.13 -7.33 -10.79
C CYS A 143 -0.26 -6.08 -10.90
N ILE A 144 0.68 -5.92 -9.97
CA ILE A 144 1.58 -4.77 -9.91
C ILE A 144 2.32 -4.56 -11.22
N ASP A 145 2.86 -5.61 -11.83
CA ASP A 145 3.56 -5.53 -13.12
C ASP A 145 2.65 -4.99 -14.24
N SER A 146 1.36 -5.33 -14.20
CA SER A 146 0.38 -4.84 -15.18
C SER A 146 -0.02 -3.39 -14.88
N PHE A 147 -0.08 -3.02 -13.62
CA PHE A 147 -0.39 -1.67 -13.18
C PHE A 147 0.72 -0.69 -13.56
N THR A 148 1.99 -1.03 -13.30
CA THR A 148 3.14 -0.16 -13.59
C THR A 148 3.38 0.09 -15.09
N ARG A 149 2.85 -0.79 -15.96
CA ARG A 149 2.93 -0.62 -17.43
C ARG A 149 1.82 0.25 -18.02
N ARG A 150 0.83 0.63 -17.24
CA ARG A 150 -0.30 1.44 -17.73
C ARG A 150 0.12 2.91 -17.82
N VAL A 151 -0.13 3.53 -18.98
CA VAL A 151 0.17 4.94 -19.22
C VAL A 151 -0.92 5.85 -18.65
N ASN A 152 -2.19 5.43 -18.74
CA ASN A 152 -3.33 6.18 -18.24
C ASN A 152 -3.98 5.41 -17.10
N LEU A 153 -3.76 5.86 -15.88
CA LEU A 153 -4.38 5.30 -14.69
C LEU A 153 -5.62 6.11 -14.33
N PRO A 154 -6.75 5.47 -14.08
CA PRO A 154 -7.89 6.17 -13.50
C PRO A 154 -7.55 6.58 -12.06
N ASP A 155 -8.18 7.63 -11.58
CA ASP A 155 -8.07 8.02 -10.17
C ASP A 155 -8.74 6.98 -9.29
N TYR A 156 -8.09 6.61 -8.20
CA TYR A 156 -8.61 5.74 -7.16
C TYR A 156 -8.64 6.48 -5.84
N ASP A 157 -9.72 6.27 -5.08
CA ASP A 157 -9.85 6.82 -3.72
C ASP A 157 -9.00 6.04 -2.73
N ILE A 158 -8.86 4.72 -2.95
CA ILE A 158 -8.12 3.81 -2.06
C ILE A 158 -7.34 2.79 -2.88
N ILE A 159 -6.11 2.55 -2.45
CA ILE A 159 -5.26 1.49 -2.99
C ILE A 159 -4.94 0.49 -1.87
N PHE A 160 -5.26 -0.76 -2.10
CA PHE A 160 -4.88 -1.89 -1.25
C PHE A 160 -3.74 -2.65 -1.92
N VAL A 161 -2.64 -2.86 -1.20
CA VAL A 161 -1.51 -3.66 -1.66
C VAL A 161 -1.38 -4.86 -0.74
N ASP A 162 -1.70 -6.06 -1.22
CA ASP A 162 -1.52 -7.30 -0.47
C ASP A 162 -0.19 -7.97 -0.85
N GLU A 163 0.44 -8.62 0.12
CA GLU A 163 1.74 -9.28 -0.03
C GLU A 163 2.87 -8.34 -0.52
N CYS A 164 2.87 -7.08 -0.07
CA CYS A 164 3.84 -6.09 -0.52
C CYS A 164 5.32 -6.48 -0.26
N SER A 165 5.59 -7.38 0.68
CA SER A 165 6.95 -7.92 0.94
C SER A 165 7.49 -8.79 -0.21
N THR A 166 6.65 -9.21 -1.15
CA THR A 166 7.04 -10.02 -2.32
C THR A 166 7.31 -9.16 -3.56
N ILE A 167 7.12 -7.85 -3.46
CA ILE A 167 7.31 -6.90 -4.56
C ILE A 167 8.80 -6.58 -4.66
N ASP A 168 9.38 -6.88 -5.82
CA ASP A 168 10.79 -6.55 -6.09
C ASP A 168 10.93 -5.07 -6.46
N ASN A 169 12.07 -4.50 -6.12
CA ASN A 169 12.51 -3.20 -6.63
C ASN A 169 13.02 -3.39 -8.08
N ARG A 170 12.14 -3.28 -9.05
CA ARG A 170 12.51 -3.26 -10.47
C ARG A 170 12.31 -1.87 -11.03
#